data_8a424894855f3492190b8e8abb9deb16
#
_entry.id   8a424894855f3492190b8e8abb9deb16
#
_cell.length_a   1.000
_cell.length_b   1.000
_cell.length_c   1.000
_cell.angle_alpha   90.00
_cell.angle_beta   90.00
_cell.angle_gamma   90.00
#
_symmetry.space_group_name_H-M   'P 1'
#
loop_
_entity.id
_entity.type
_entity.pdbx_description
1 polymer ?
#
loop_
_entity_poly.entity_id
_entity_poly.type
_entity_poly.pdbx_seq_one_letter_code
_entity_poly.pdbx_strand_id
1 'polypeptide(L)'
;KFKKTFNKIIIKLILNLKLKNDTFVHRDFHVSNLMIKKGKIGVIDNQDALIGNRAYDLASLIDDVRFKTSDLLKDKIYKQYVQTQNKINKIKFRNDFEILSVLRNLKIIGIFTRLAFRDKKKNYLNLIPYTWTLISRRINKNKIFDELKFLLNEYFKKKYEN
;
A
#
# COMPACT_ATOMS: atom_id res chain seq x y z
N LYS A 1 10.14 17.72 15.54
CA LYS A 1 9.94 16.48 16.33
C LYS A 1 9.26 15.39 15.47
N PHE A 2 8.05 15.61 14.94
CA PHE A 2 7.29 14.63 14.14
C PHE A 2 8.14 13.97 13.03
N LYS A 3 8.73 14.75 12.11
CA LYS A 3 9.50 14.24 10.96
C LYS A 3 10.61 13.26 11.37
N LYS A 4 11.37 13.58 12.44
CA LYS A 4 12.46 12.73 12.93
C LYS A 4 11.92 11.38 13.45
N THR A 5 10.87 11.43 14.27
CA THR A 5 10.23 10.23 14.82
C THR A 5 9.57 9.38 13.71
N PHE A 6 8.83 10.02 12.80
CA PHE A 6 8.23 9.36 11.66
C PHE A 6 9.27 8.61 10.81
N ASN A 7 10.36 9.27 10.41
CA ASN A 7 11.42 8.64 9.63
C ASN A 7 12.04 7.43 10.35
N LYS A 8 12.28 7.54 11.68
CA LYS A 8 12.79 6.41 12.47
C LYS A 8 11.85 5.21 12.43
N ILE A 9 10.55 5.43 12.57
CA ILE A 9 9.53 4.39 12.51
C ILE A 9 9.48 3.76 11.11
N ILE A 10 9.49 4.58 10.04
CA ILE A 10 9.49 4.07 8.66
C ILE A 10 10.71 3.19 8.39
N ILE A 11 11.91 3.62 8.80
CA ILE A 11 13.14 2.82 8.67
C ILE A 11 13.00 1.49 9.41
N LYS A 12 12.48 1.52 10.65
CA LYS A 12 12.24 0.31 11.45
C LYS A 12 11.28 -0.67 10.72
N LEU A 13 10.21 -0.17 10.11
CA LEU A 13 9.28 -0.99 9.33
C LEU A 13 9.95 -1.60 8.10
N ILE A 14 10.75 -0.82 7.37
CA ILE A 14 11.51 -1.32 6.21
C ILE A 14 12.50 -2.41 6.62
N LEU A 15 13.21 -2.25 7.74
CA LEU A 15 14.14 -3.26 8.27
C LEU A 15 13.43 -4.54 8.75
N ASN A 16 12.12 -4.48 8.98
CA ASN A 16 11.29 -5.64 9.33
C ASN A 16 10.73 -6.42 8.13
N LEU A 17 11.05 -6.04 6.90
CA LEU A 17 10.75 -6.84 5.72
C LEU A 17 11.55 -8.15 5.74
N LYS A 18 10.92 -9.27 5.38
CA LYS A 18 11.43 -10.63 5.53
C LYS A 18 11.73 -11.34 4.21
N LEU A 19 11.16 -10.85 3.10
CA LEU A 19 11.39 -11.41 1.78
C LEU A 19 12.57 -10.72 1.10
N LYS A 20 13.20 -11.44 0.18
CA LYS A 20 14.24 -10.88 -0.68
C LYS A 20 13.63 -9.97 -1.76
N ASN A 21 14.40 -9.01 -2.20
CA ASN A 21 14.10 -8.20 -3.37
C ASN A 21 14.66 -8.91 -4.63
N ASP A 22 13.94 -9.90 -5.12
CA ASP A 22 14.37 -10.80 -6.20
C ASP A 22 13.32 -10.97 -7.31
N THR A 23 12.28 -10.17 -7.28
CA THR A 23 11.13 -10.31 -8.19
C THR A 23 10.95 -9.01 -8.97
N PHE A 24 10.55 -9.12 -10.25
CA PHE A 24 10.10 -7.97 -11.02
C PHE A 24 8.90 -7.32 -10.33
N VAL A 25 8.98 -6.04 -10.07
CA VAL A 25 7.96 -5.21 -9.44
C VAL A 25 7.65 -4.04 -10.35
N HIS A 26 6.40 -3.94 -10.75
CA HIS A 26 5.90 -2.88 -11.64
C HIS A 26 5.85 -1.51 -10.95
N ARG A 27 5.62 -1.46 -9.63
CA ARG A 27 5.48 -0.31 -8.73
C ARG A 27 4.17 0.46 -8.84
N ASP A 28 3.59 0.54 -10.03
CA ASP A 28 2.30 1.17 -10.27
C ASP A 28 1.27 0.15 -10.79
N PHE A 29 1.27 -1.05 -10.17
CA PHE A 29 0.35 -2.13 -10.49
C PHE A 29 -1.02 -1.87 -9.85
N HIS A 30 -1.86 -1.12 -10.54
CA HIS A 30 -3.22 -0.77 -10.13
C HIS A 30 -4.20 -0.83 -11.32
N VAL A 31 -5.50 -0.81 -11.02
CA VAL A 31 -6.55 -1.07 -12.03
C VAL A 31 -6.43 -0.16 -13.26
N SER A 32 -6.06 1.11 -13.11
CA SER A 32 -5.93 2.04 -14.24
C SER A 32 -4.80 1.70 -15.23
N ASN A 33 -3.83 0.86 -14.82
CA ASN A 33 -2.73 0.40 -15.67
C ASN A 33 -2.97 -1.02 -16.22
N LEU A 34 -4.19 -1.55 -16.05
CA LEU A 34 -4.61 -2.83 -16.60
C LEU A 34 -5.53 -2.61 -17.78
N MET A 35 -5.17 -3.17 -18.94
CA MET A 35 -5.93 -3.08 -20.18
C MET A 35 -6.50 -4.46 -20.53
N ILE A 36 -7.74 -4.49 -20.97
CA ILE A 36 -8.36 -5.74 -21.46
C ILE A 36 -8.55 -5.64 -22.98
N LYS A 37 -7.93 -6.58 -23.71
CA LYS A 37 -8.12 -6.69 -25.17
C LYS A 37 -8.34 -8.15 -25.54
N LYS A 38 -9.47 -8.46 -26.17
CA LYS A 38 -9.83 -9.82 -26.59
C LYS A 38 -9.67 -10.88 -25.49
N GLY A 39 -10.14 -10.59 -24.27
CA GLY A 39 -10.05 -11.48 -23.11
C GLY A 39 -8.64 -11.62 -22.48
N LYS A 40 -7.63 -10.93 -23.00
CA LYS A 40 -6.28 -10.91 -22.43
C LYS A 40 -6.07 -9.63 -21.62
N ILE A 41 -5.36 -9.75 -20.49
CA ILE A 41 -4.95 -8.61 -19.67
C ILE A 41 -3.55 -8.19 -20.10
N GLY A 42 -3.41 -6.93 -20.49
CA GLY A 42 -2.13 -6.24 -20.69
C GLY A 42 -1.85 -5.32 -19.52
N VAL A 43 -0.58 -5.12 -19.20
CA VAL A 43 -0.11 -4.17 -18.19
C VAL A 43 0.68 -3.08 -18.91
N ILE A 44 0.36 -1.82 -18.65
CA ILE A 44 1.03 -0.65 -19.24
C ILE A 44 1.74 0.15 -18.15
N ASP A 45 2.56 1.13 -18.54
CA ASP A 45 3.23 2.08 -17.63
C ASP A 45 4.30 1.44 -16.73
N ASN A 46 5.16 0.63 -17.34
CA ASN A 46 6.18 -0.18 -16.64
C ASN A 46 7.58 0.47 -16.60
N GLN A 47 7.73 1.75 -17.01
CA GLN A 47 9.04 2.41 -17.07
C GLN A 47 9.73 2.56 -15.70
N ASP A 48 8.95 2.57 -14.61
CA ASP A 48 9.47 2.64 -13.24
C ASP A 48 9.68 1.28 -12.57
N ALA A 49 9.55 0.20 -13.34
CA ALA A 49 9.71 -1.16 -12.83
C ALA A 49 11.14 -1.43 -12.35
N LEU A 50 11.26 -2.28 -11.32
CA LEU A 50 12.56 -2.68 -10.77
C LEU A 50 12.51 -4.09 -10.17
N ILE A 51 13.67 -4.61 -9.78
CA ILE A 51 13.73 -5.83 -8.97
C ILE A 51 13.49 -5.47 -7.50
N GLY A 52 12.46 -6.04 -6.91
CA GLY A 52 12.01 -5.68 -5.57
C GLY A 52 11.24 -6.79 -4.85
N ASN A 53 10.54 -6.38 -3.80
CA ASN A 53 9.76 -7.29 -2.96
C ASN A 53 8.44 -7.67 -3.65
N ARG A 54 8.23 -8.96 -3.87
CA ARG A 54 7.05 -9.51 -4.57
C ARG A 54 5.68 -9.18 -3.96
N ALA A 55 5.64 -8.75 -2.71
CA ALA A 55 4.39 -8.36 -2.07
C ALA A 55 3.94 -6.94 -2.47
N TYR A 56 4.82 -6.12 -3.07
CA TYR A 56 4.54 -4.71 -3.36
C TYR A 56 3.39 -4.54 -4.35
N ASP A 57 3.44 -5.22 -5.50
CA ASP A 57 2.43 -5.07 -6.54
C ASP A 57 1.07 -5.63 -6.13
N LEU A 58 1.07 -6.73 -5.37
CA LEU A 58 -0.19 -7.24 -4.81
C LEU A 58 -0.80 -6.24 -3.82
N ALA A 59 0.00 -5.60 -2.98
CA ALA A 59 -0.47 -4.54 -2.08
C ALA A 59 -1.00 -3.33 -2.86
N SER A 60 -0.34 -2.99 -3.97
CA SER A 60 -0.76 -1.91 -4.87
C SER A 60 -2.13 -2.17 -5.51
N LEU A 61 -2.38 -3.39 -5.96
CA LEU A 61 -3.64 -3.80 -6.58
C LEU A 61 -4.77 -3.91 -5.55
N ILE A 62 -4.54 -4.59 -4.43
CA ILE A 62 -5.56 -4.84 -3.41
C ILE A 62 -5.99 -3.54 -2.71
N ASP A 63 -5.03 -2.67 -2.40
CA ASP A 63 -5.28 -1.40 -1.72
C ASP A 63 -5.20 -0.21 -2.70
N ASP A 64 -5.72 -0.40 -3.93
CA ASP A 64 -5.88 0.69 -4.89
C ASP A 64 -6.83 1.76 -4.33
N VAL A 65 -6.31 2.95 -4.16
CA VAL A 65 -7.03 4.09 -3.56
C VAL A 65 -8.03 4.74 -4.51
N ARG A 66 -7.90 4.48 -5.81
CA ARG A 66 -8.77 5.02 -6.86
C ARG A 66 -9.98 4.13 -7.11
N PHE A 67 -9.88 2.84 -6.77
CA PHE A 67 -10.91 1.85 -7.02
C PHE A 67 -11.31 1.12 -5.74
N LYS A 68 -12.41 1.54 -5.13
CA LYS A 68 -12.92 0.91 -3.91
C LYS A 68 -13.40 -0.50 -4.21
N THR A 69 -12.83 -1.47 -3.50
CA THR A 69 -13.24 -2.87 -3.54
C THR A 69 -13.73 -3.33 -2.17
N SER A 70 -14.63 -4.33 -2.16
CA SER A 70 -15.10 -4.94 -0.92
C SER A 70 -13.97 -5.71 -0.22
N ASP A 71 -14.08 -5.87 1.08
CA ASP A 71 -13.12 -6.65 1.88
C ASP A 71 -13.09 -8.11 1.43
N LEU A 72 -14.26 -8.66 1.10
CA LEU A 72 -14.36 -10.01 0.56
C LEU A 72 -13.53 -10.19 -0.73
N LEU A 73 -13.61 -9.23 -1.66
CA LEU A 73 -12.82 -9.29 -2.90
C LEU A 73 -11.32 -9.15 -2.61
N LYS A 74 -10.93 -8.23 -1.71
CA LYS A 74 -9.53 -8.06 -1.28
C LYS A 74 -8.96 -9.36 -0.71
N ASP A 75 -9.69 -10.02 0.17
CA ASP A 75 -9.30 -11.29 0.78
C ASP A 75 -9.24 -12.42 -0.25
N LYS A 76 -10.19 -12.46 -1.19
CA LYS A 76 -10.19 -13.45 -2.28
C LYS A 76 -8.95 -13.30 -3.17
N ILE A 77 -8.63 -12.08 -3.60
CA ILE A 77 -7.43 -11.81 -4.42
C ILE A 77 -6.16 -12.21 -3.68
N TYR A 78 -6.04 -11.83 -2.39
CA TYR A 78 -4.90 -12.19 -1.56
C TYR A 78 -4.73 -13.72 -1.44
N LYS A 79 -5.80 -14.43 -1.10
CA LYS A 79 -5.79 -15.89 -0.94
C LYS A 79 -5.42 -16.57 -2.25
N GLN A 80 -6.04 -16.17 -3.35
CA GLN A 80 -5.76 -16.72 -4.68
C GLN A 80 -4.29 -16.54 -5.08
N TYR A 81 -3.74 -15.32 -4.90
CA TYR A 81 -2.33 -15.08 -5.18
C TYR A 81 -1.42 -15.99 -4.35
N VAL A 82 -1.64 -16.09 -3.04
CA VAL A 82 -0.81 -16.92 -2.15
C VAL A 82 -0.93 -18.41 -2.51
N GLN A 83 -2.09 -18.88 -2.97
CA GLN A 83 -2.30 -20.28 -3.40
C GLN A 83 -1.55 -20.60 -4.68
N THR A 84 -1.42 -19.67 -5.63
CA THR A 84 -0.70 -19.88 -6.88
C THR A 84 0.83 -19.87 -6.72
N GLN A 85 1.34 -19.49 -5.55
CA GLN A 85 2.77 -19.40 -5.28
C GLN A 85 3.30 -20.65 -4.56
N ASN A 86 3.81 -21.61 -5.31
CA ASN A 86 4.21 -22.94 -4.79
C ASN A 86 5.31 -22.96 -3.71
N LYS A 87 6.12 -21.90 -3.57
CA LYS A 87 7.28 -21.87 -2.65
C LYS A 87 7.30 -20.63 -1.75
N ILE A 88 6.15 -19.98 -1.53
CA ILE A 88 6.11 -18.78 -0.71
C ILE A 88 6.01 -19.11 0.79
N ASN A 89 6.84 -18.49 1.61
CA ASN A 89 6.61 -18.49 3.05
C ASN A 89 5.46 -17.54 3.38
N LYS A 90 4.28 -18.10 3.65
CA LYS A 90 3.03 -17.35 3.86
C LYS A 90 3.11 -16.34 5.01
N ILE A 91 3.85 -16.66 6.08
CA ILE A 91 4.02 -15.77 7.24
C ILE A 91 4.87 -14.56 6.85
N LYS A 92 6.03 -14.80 6.23
CA LYS A 92 6.91 -13.72 5.76
C LYS A 92 6.21 -12.85 4.70
N PHE A 93 5.48 -13.48 3.79
CA PHE A 93 4.74 -12.77 2.76
C PHE A 93 3.64 -11.89 3.36
N ARG A 94 2.88 -12.39 4.34
CA ARG A 94 1.85 -11.60 5.02
C ARG A 94 2.44 -10.40 5.74
N ASN A 95 3.56 -10.59 6.46
CA ASN A 95 4.27 -9.51 7.10
C ASN A 95 4.65 -8.40 6.10
N ASP A 96 5.30 -8.76 5.00
CA ASP A 96 5.78 -7.80 4.02
C ASP A 96 4.63 -7.13 3.27
N PHE A 97 3.59 -7.88 2.94
CA PHE A 97 2.38 -7.35 2.33
C PHE A 97 1.71 -6.26 3.19
N GLU A 98 1.60 -6.48 4.50
CA GLU A 98 1.00 -5.50 5.41
C GLU A 98 1.87 -4.27 5.58
N ILE A 99 3.19 -4.44 5.75
CA ILE A 99 4.13 -3.32 5.85
C ILE A 99 4.11 -2.50 4.57
N LEU A 100 4.27 -3.12 3.41
CA LEU A 100 4.34 -2.43 2.12
C LEU A 100 3.01 -1.75 1.76
N SER A 101 1.87 -2.34 2.11
CA SER A 101 0.55 -1.71 1.96
C SER A 101 0.48 -0.39 2.75
N VAL A 102 0.88 -0.40 4.03
CA VAL A 102 0.87 0.82 4.86
C VAL A 102 1.84 1.87 4.33
N LEU A 103 3.09 1.48 4.05
CA LEU A 103 4.12 2.40 3.55
C LEU A 103 3.73 3.03 2.21
N ARG A 104 3.17 2.22 1.30
CA ARG A 104 2.68 2.70 0.00
C ARG A 104 1.55 3.70 0.18
N ASN A 105 0.57 3.42 1.02
CA ASN A 105 -0.57 4.30 1.23
C ASN A 105 -0.16 5.61 1.93
N LEU A 106 0.78 5.59 2.85
CA LEU A 106 1.38 6.81 3.43
C LEU A 106 2.09 7.65 2.35
N LYS A 107 2.87 7.01 1.46
CA LYS A 107 3.49 7.67 0.29
C LYS A 107 2.44 8.32 -0.60
N ILE A 108 1.32 7.63 -0.88
CA ILE A 108 0.22 8.12 -1.72
C ILE A 108 -0.42 9.36 -1.11
N ILE A 109 -0.67 9.41 0.20
CA ILE A 109 -1.18 10.61 0.87
C ILE A 109 -0.24 11.79 0.63
N GLY A 110 1.07 11.59 0.76
CA GLY A 110 2.06 12.63 0.47
C GLY A 110 2.03 13.10 -0.99
N ILE A 111 1.90 12.16 -1.95
CA ILE A 111 1.78 12.48 -3.38
C ILE A 111 0.49 13.26 -3.65
N PHE A 112 -0.66 12.82 -3.15
CA PHE A 112 -1.95 13.49 -3.37
C PHE A 112 -1.98 14.89 -2.76
N THR A 113 -1.42 15.05 -1.57
CA THR A 113 -1.26 16.35 -0.94
C THR A 113 -0.40 17.28 -1.82
N ARG A 114 0.74 16.79 -2.31
CA ARG A 114 1.62 17.56 -3.20
C ARG A 114 0.91 17.94 -4.50
N LEU A 115 0.22 16.99 -5.16
CA LEU A 115 -0.55 17.25 -6.39
C LEU A 115 -1.63 18.31 -6.17
N ALA A 116 -2.32 18.28 -5.03
CA ALA A 116 -3.37 19.22 -4.72
C ALA A 116 -2.84 20.64 -4.46
N PHE A 117 -1.76 20.78 -3.69
CA PHE A 117 -1.27 22.10 -3.28
C PHE A 117 -0.26 22.71 -4.27
N ARG A 118 0.68 21.90 -4.79
CA ARG A 118 1.69 22.36 -5.74
C ARG A 118 1.12 22.46 -7.17
N ASP A 119 0.45 21.39 -7.61
CA ASP A 119 0.01 21.24 -9.01
C ASP A 119 -1.47 21.63 -9.20
N LYS A 120 -2.11 22.18 -8.14
CA LYS A 120 -3.50 22.67 -8.10
C LYS A 120 -4.57 21.62 -8.48
N LYS A 121 -4.23 20.32 -8.43
CA LYS A 121 -5.13 19.20 -8.74
C LYS A 121 -5.92 18.77 -7.50
N LYS A 122 -6.84 19.64 -7.03
CA LYS A 122 -7.58 19.49 -5.76
C LYS A 122 -8.43 18.21 -5.65
N ASN A 123 -8.87 17.64 -6.78
CA ASN A 123 -9.64 16.39 -6.82
C ASN A 123 -8.94 15.20 -6.13
N TYR A 124 -7.60 15.20 -6.06
CA TYR A 124 -6.85 14.15 -5.34
C TYR A 124 -7.09 14.14 -3.82
N LEU A 125 -7.52 15.27 -3.25
CA LEU A 125 -7.85 15.33 -1.82
C LEU A 125 -9.04 14.42 -1.47
N ASN A 126 -9.97 14.19 -2.40
CA ASN A 126 -11.13 13.33 -2.18
C ASN A 126 -10.77 11.84 -2.01
N LEU A 127 -9.55 11.44 -2.40
CA LEU A 127 -9.04 10.07 -2.24
C LEU A 127 -8.35 9.84 -0.89
N ILE A 128 -7.98 10.90 -0.18
CA ILE A 128 -7.25 10.81 1.09
C ILE A 128 -8.06 10.10 2.19
N PRO A 129 -9.37 10.37 2.40
CA PRO A 129 -10.14 9.67 3.44
C PRO A 129 -10.15 8.15 3.25
N TYR A 130 -10.37 7.69 2.02
CA TYR A 130 -10.32 6.25 1.75
C TYR A 130 -8.91 5.65 1.93
N THR A 131 -7.87 6.39 1.53
CA THR A 131 -6.48 5.96 1.76
C THR A 131 -6.20 5.77 3.26
N TRP A 132 -6.70 6.65 4.12
CA TRP A 132 -6.62 6.50 5.57
C TRP A 132 -7.37 5.28 6.08
N THR A 133 -8.56 4.99 5.54
CA THR A 133 -9.30 3.76 5.89
C THR A 133 -8.46 2.50 5.61
N LEU A 134 -7.75 2.46 4.48
CA LEU A 134 -6.87 1.35 4.13
C LEU A 134 -5.68 1.21 5.10
N ILE A 135 -5.07 2.33 5.50
CA ILE A 135 -4.00 2.35 6.50
C ILE A 135 -4.53 1.87 7.86
N SER A 136 -5.63 2.46 8.35
CA SER A 136 -6.23 2.14 9.65
C SER A 136 -6.60 0.67 9.77
N ARG A 137 -7.12 0.07 8.70
CA ARG A 137 -7.45 -1.36 8.64
C ARG A 137 -6.26 -2.26 8.96
N ARG A 138 -5.05 -1.87 8.60
CA ARG A 138 -3.83 -2.64 8.83
C ARG A 138 -3.19 -2.32 10.18
N ILE A 139 -3.01 -1.05 10.49
CA ILE A 139 -2.33 -0.62 11.73
C ILE A 139 -3.09 -1.01 12.99
N ASN A 140 -4.42 -1.18 12.90
CA ASN A 140 -5.24 -1.62 14.03
C ASN A 140 -5.19 -3.13 14.32
N LYS A 141 -4.69 -3.93 13.37
CA LYS A 141 -4.70 -5.40 13.47
C LYS A 141 -3.34 -6.02 13.77
N ASN A 142 -2.24 -5.26 13.64
CA ASN A 142 -0.91 -5.82 13.74
C ASN A 142 0.00 -4.93 14.61
N LYS A 143 0.50 -5.50 15.69
CA LYS A 143 1.34 -4.83 16.69
C LYS A 143 2.64 -4.23 16.12
N ILE A 144 3.12 -4.69 14.97
CA ILE A 144 4.29 -4.11 14.30
C ILE A 144 4.12 -2.61 14.02
N PHE A 145 2.89 -2.13 13.96
CA PHE A 145 2.53 -0.74 13.68
C PHE A 145 2.21 0.09 14.94
N ASP A 146 2.34 -0.44 16.15
CA ASP A 146 1.92 0.27 17.37
C ASP A 146 2.59 1.64 17.52
N GLU A 147 3.90 1.73 17.23
CA GLU A 147 4.62 3.02 17.27
C GLU A 147 4.09 4.00 16.20
N LEU A 148 3.81 3.50 14.99
CA LEU A 148 3.22 4.30 13.91
C LEU A 148 1.81 4.77 14.28
N LYS A 149 0.98 3.86 14.80
CA LYS A 149 -0.38 4.16 15.24
C LYS A 149 -0.39 5.22 16.32
N PHE A 150 0.46 5.09 17.33
CA PHE A 150 0.59 6.09 18.39
C PHE A 150 0.95 7.47 17.82
N LEU A 151 1.98 7.54 16.96
CA LEU A 151 2.41 8.78 16.34
C LEU A 151 1.31 9.41 15.48
N LEU A 152 0.63 8.60 14.65
CA LEU A 152 -0.45 9.10 13.80
C LEU A 152 -1.64 9.62 14.62
N ASN A 153 -2.00 8.93 15.68
CA ASN A 153 -3.07 9.37 16.58
C ASN A 153 -2.72 10.69 17.30
N GLU A 154 -1.47 10.87 17.72
CA GLU A 154 -1.01 12.11 18.36
C GLU A 154 -1.22 13.33 17.45
N TYR A 155 -0.92 13.19 16.15
CA TYR A 155 -0.91 14.32 15.22
C TYR A 155 -2.17 14.44 14.33
N PHE A 156 -2.95 13.37 14.17
CA PHE A 156 -4.08 13.32 13.24
C PHE A 156 -5.42 12.88 13.87
N LYS A 157 -5.51 12.84 15.19
CA LYS A 157 -6.62 12.29 16.01
C LYS A 157 -8.04 12.81 15.70
N LYS A 158 -8.20 13.93 14.98
CA LYS A 158 -9.51 14.58 14.80
C LYS A 158 -10.23 14.31 13.48
N LYS A 159 -9.73 13.47 12.56
CA LYS A 159 -10.26 13.39 11.19
C LYS A 159 -10.80 12.02 10.74
N TYR A 160 -10.75 10.97 11.56
CA TYR A 160 -10.96 9.61 11.06
C TYR A 160 -11.88 8.75 11.94
N GLU A 161 -12.61 9.34 12.87
CA GLU A 161 -13.59 8.66 13.73
C GLU A 161 -15.05 8.88 13.30
N ASN A 162 -15.30 9.28 12.03
CA ASN A 162 -16.66 9.36 11.45
C ASN A 162 -16.79 8.41 10.29
#